data_0817fa12c303a166dc2aade909ea6920
#
_entry.id   0817fa12c303a166dc2aade909ea6920
#
_cell.length_a   1.000
_cell.length_b   1.000
_cell.length_c   1.000
_cell.angle_alpha   90.00
_cell.angle_beta   90.00
_cell.angle_gamma   90.00
#
_symmetry.space_group_name_H-M   'P 1'
#
loop_
_entity.id
_entity.type
_entity.pdbx_description
1 polymer ?
#
loop_
_entity_poly.entity_id
_entity_poly.type
_entity_poly.pdbx_seq_one_letter_code
_entity_poly.pdbx_strand_id
1 'polypeptide(L)'
;MDPKVRVPIDTDNPAIARIEDRCVSCTLCRDVCETYIGVHGTYDLADTGDRAVCVHCGQCAAVCPVNSIIVKPEWEAVKAAIADPSKVVVFSTSPSVRVGLGEAFGMDPGAFVEGRMVALLRKLG
;
A
#
# COMPACT_ATOMS: atom_id res chain seq x y z
N MET A 1 -2.33 19.01 16.01
CA MET A 1 -3.07 18.78 14.74
C MET A 1 -4.28 17.93 15.08
N ASP A 2 -5.51 18.32 14.71
CA ASP A 2 -6.74 17.61 15.12
C ASP A 2 -6.76 16.20 14.48
N PRO A 3 -6.76 15.11 15.26
CA PRO A 3 -6.80 13.75 14.72
C PRO A 3 -8.10 13.44 13.94
N LYS A 4 -9.14 14.26 14.10
CA LYS A 4 -10.42 14.11 13.38
C LYS A 4 -10.35 14.52 11.90
N VAL A 5 -9.30 15.20 11.48
CA VAL A 5 -9.16 15.76 10.12
C VAL A 5 -8.55 14.75 9.13
N ARG A 6 -7.92 13.69 9.60
CA ARG A 6 -7.17 12.75 8.75
C ARG A 6 -7.43 11.30 9.14
N VAL A 7 -7.30 10.38 8.18
CA VAL A 7 -7.42 8.96 8.49
C VAL A 7 -6.35 8.53 9.50
N PRO A 8 -6.70 7.79 10.56
CA PRO A 8 -5.71 7.26 11.49
C PRO A 8 -4.86 6.19 10.79
N ILE A 9 -3.55 6.20 11.07
CA ILE A 9 -2.59 5.19 10.59
C ILE A 9 -1.66 4.88 11.76
N ASP A 10 -1.64 3.63 12.18
CA ASP A 10 -0.73 3.18 13.21
C ASP A 10 0.71 3.17 12.72
N THR A 11 1.66 3.41 13.62
CA THR A 11 3.09 3.43 13.29
C THR A 11 3.61 2.07 12.83
N ASP A 12 2.99 1.00 13.31
CA ASP A 12 3.28 -0.39 12.94
C ASP A 12 2.43 -0.92 11.77
N ASN A 13 1.65 -0.06 11.10
CA ASN A 13 0.89 -0.48 9.91
C ASN A 13 1.84 -1.13 8.88
N PRO A 14 1.53 -2.34 8.38
CA PRO A 14 2.46 -3.08 7.53
C PRO A 14 2.59 -2.54 6.10
N ALA A 15 1.59 -1.80 5.60
CA ALA A 15 1.50 -1.44 4.18
C ALA A 15 1.75 0.04 3.90
N ILE A 16 1.32 0.92 4.80
CA ILE A 16 1.36 2.38 4.61
C ILE A 16 2.00 3.07 5.80
N ALA A 17 2.60 4.22 5.54
CA ALA A 17 3.18 5.08 6.57
C ALA A 17 2.81 6.53 6.32
N ARG A 18 2.84 7.35 7.38
CA ARG A 18 2.68 8.79 7.28
C ARG A 18 3.98 9.50 7.61
N ILE A 19 4.32 10.48 6.77
CA ILE A 19 5.40 11.44 6.99
C ILE A 19 4.74 12.69 7.53
N GLU A 20 4.79 12.86 8.85
CA GLU A 20 4.03 13.89 9.57
C GLU A 20 4.35 15.30 9.07
N ASP A 21 5.61 15.63 8.86
CA ASP A 21 6.09 16.96 8.46
C ASP A 21 5.56 17.42 7.07
N ARG A 22 5.09 16.47 6.25
CA ARG A 22 4.51 16.78 4.94
C ARG A 22 2.99 17.02 4.98
N CYS A 23 2.33 16.65 6.07
CA CYS A 23 0.88 16.68 6.14
C CYS A 23 0.34 18.11 6.20
N VAL A 24 -0.52 18.47 5.24
CA VAL A 24 -1.19 19.78 5.16
C VAL A 24 -2.64 19.73 5.65
N SER A 25 -3.08 18.61 6.23
CA SER A 25 -4.43 18.43 6.81
C SER A 25 -5.59 18.73 5.82
N CYS A 26 -5.42 18.33 4.56
CA CYS A 26 -6.39 18.59 3.48
C CYS A 26 -7.63 17.66 3.49
N THR A 27 -7.75 16.73 4.42
CA THR A 27 -8.84 15.74 4.59
C THR A 27 -8.95 14.64 3.55
N LEU A 28 -8.39 14.75 2.36
CA LEU A 28 -8.60 13.81 1.24
C LEU A 28 -8.40 12.33 1.62
N CYS A 29 -7.42 12.03 2.47
CA CYS A 29 -7.17 10.67 2.94
C CYS A 29 -8.31 10.12 3.78
N ARG A 30 -8.95 10.97 4.61
CA ARG A 30 -10.13 10.63 5.38
C ARG A 30 -11.32 10.43 4.44
N ASP A 31 -11.55 11.39 3.56
CA ASP A 31 -12.72 11.41 2.68
C ASP A 31 -12.75 10.19 1.76
N VAL A 32 -11.60 9.76 1.19
CA VAL A 32 -11.52 8.54 0.40
C VAL A 32 -11.78 7.28 1.23
N CYS A 33 -11.24 7.21 2.45
CA CYS A 33 -11.41 6.05 3.31
C CYS A 33 -12.84 5.92 3.84
N GLU A 34 -13.47 7.04 4.15
CA GLU A 34 -14.85 7.08 4.66
C GLU A 34 -15.86 6.84 3.54
N THR A 35 -15.76 7.59 2.43
CA THR A 35 -16.79 7.64 1.40
C THR A 35 -16.69 6.48 0.39
N TYR A 36 -15.48 6.13 -0.05
CA TYR A 36 -15.28 5.16 -1.12
C TYR A 36 -14.87 3.78 -0.63
N ILE A 37 -14.08 3.72 0.44
CA ILE A 37 -13.63 2.43 0.99
C ILE A 37 -14.59 1.94 2.08
N GLY A 38 -15.26 2.85 2.79
CA GLY A 38 -16.24 2.52 3.81
C GLY A 38 -15.63 1.91 5.08
N VAL A 39 -14.42 2.33 5.46
CA VAL A 39 -13.74 1.86 6.68
C VAL A 39 -13.71 2.95 7.74
N HIS A 40 -13.13 4.11 7.43
CA HIS A 40 -13.12 5.23 8.38
C HIS A 40 -14.55 5.74 8.60
N GLY A 41 -14.89 6.07 9.86
CA GLY A 41 -16.25 6.48 10.23
C GLY A 41 -17.21 5.35 10.56
N THR A 42 -16.82 4.07 10.37
CA THR A 42 -17.63 2.91 10.78
C THR A 42 -17.29 2.38 12.17
N TYR A 43 -16.27 2.95 12.81
CA TYR A 43 -15.81 2.57 14.14
C TYR A 43 -15.26 3.78 14.88
N ASP A 44 -15.24 3.73 16.20
CA ASP A 44 -14.51 4.67 17.05
C ASP A 44 -13.20 4.04 17.53
N LEU A 45 -12.12 4.84 17.61
CA LEU A 45 -10.82 4.36 18.09
C LEU A 45 -10.90 3.78 19.50
N ALA A 46 -11.77 4.35 20.35
CA ALA A 46 -11.99 3.84 21.70
C ALA A 46 -12.48 2.37 21.72
N ASP A 47 -13.28 1.96 20.71
CA ASP A 47 -13.80 0.59 20.61
C ASP A 47 -12.73 -0.41 20.15
N THR A 48 -11.66 0.09 19.56
CA THR A 48 -10.54 -0.71 19.01
C THR A 48 -9.26 -0.64 19.86
N GLY A 49 -9.36 -0.05 21.06
CA GLY A 49 -8.20 0.15 21.93
C GLY A 49 -7.18 1.11 21.33
N ASP A 50 -7.63 2.21 20.76
CA ASP A 50 -6.86 3.24 20.06
C ASP A 50 -6.09 2.72 18.82
N ARG A 51 -6.49 1.57 18.27
CA ARG A 51 -5.90 0.99 17.06
C ARG A 51 -6.71 1.37 15.82
N ALA A 52 -6.03 1.80 14.77
CA ALA A 52 -6.67 2.12 13.51
C ALA A 52 -7.09 0.83 12.75
N VAL A 53 -8.36 0.73 12.37
CA VAL A 53 -8.80 -0.30 11.43
C VAL A 53 -8.36 0.08 10.02
N CYS A 54 -7.60 -0.79 9.37
CA CYS A 54 -7.06 -0.55 8.02
C CYS A 54 -7.10 -1.83 7.18
N VAL A 55 -7.65 -1.74 5.97
CA VAL A 55 -7.70 -2.85 4.99
C VAL A 55 -6.52 -2.83 4.01
N HIS A 56 -5.53 -1.99 4.25
CA HIS A 56 -4.27 -1.87 3.50
C HIS A 56 -4.44 -1.61 1.99
N CYS A 57 -5.53 -0.96 1.57
CA CYS A 57 -5.85 -0.73 0.16
C CYS A 57 -4.98 0.33 -0.53
N GLY A 58 -4.25 1.18 0.23
CA GLY A 58 -3.36 2.21 -0.30
C GLY A 58 -4.04 3.46 -0.89
N GLN A 59 -5.37 3.54 -0.92
CA GLN A 59 -6.08 4.67 -1.55
C GLN A 59 -5.77 6.02 -0.88
N CYS A 60 -5.58 6.04 0.44
CA CYS A 60 -5.17 7.24 1.15
C CYS A 60 -3.78 7.77 0.72
N ALA A 61 -2.88 6.88 0.31
CA ALA A 61 -1.60 7.27 -0.28
C ALA A 61 -1.78 7.80 -1.71
N ALA A 62 -2.63 7.15 -2.51
CA ALA A 62 -2.89 7.53 -3.90
C ALA A 62 -3.49 8.94 -4.03
N VAL A 63 -4.36 9.37 -3.09
CA VAL A 63 -4.99 10.70 -3.12
C VAL A 63 -4.19 11.78 -2.40
N CYS A 64 -3.08 11.46 -1.74
CA CYS A 64 -2.31 12.43 -0.95
C CYS A 64 -1.52 13.38 -1.86
N PRO A 65 -1.88 14.67 -1.98
CA PRO A 65 -1.27 15.58 -2.94
C PRO A 65 0.16 15.97 -2.59
N VAL A 66 0.57 15.76 -1.34
CA VAL A 66 1.90 16.12 -0.82
C VAL A 66 2.75 14.89 -0.46
N ASN A 67 2.31 13.69 -0.84
CA ASN A 67 2.96 12.43 -0.51
C ASN A 67 3.32 12.32 1.00
N SER A 68 2.42 12.79 1.86
CA SER A 68 2.53 12.59 3.30
C SER A 68 2.22 11.15 3.68
N ILE A 69 1.25 10.52 2.99
CA ILE A 69 0.99 9.09 3.12
C ILE A 69 1.67 8.38 1.96
N ILE A 70 2.46 7.38 2.27
CA ILE A 70 3.22 6.57 1.32
C ILE A 70 2.94 5.08 1.51
N VAL A 71 3.04 4.32 0.45
CA VAL A 71 3.16 2.86 0.54
C VAL A 71 4.58 2.53 1.03
N LYS A 72 4.70 1.64 2.02
CA LYS A 72 6.01 1.25 2.55
C LYS A 72 6.83 0.54 1.48
N PRO A 73 8.10 0.92 1.25
CA PRO A 73 8.94 0.32 0.21
C PRO A 73 9.58 -0.98 0.71
N GLU A 74 8.79 -2.05 0.80
CA GLU A 74 9.25 -3.38 1.27
C GLU A 74 10.16 -4.12 0.27
N TRP A 75 10.34 -3.60 -0.94
CA TRP A 75 11.14 -4.23 -1.97
C TRP A 75 12.62 -4.40 -1.59
N GLU A 76 13.19 -3.54 -0.75
CA GLU A 76 14.56 -3.67 -0.25
C GLU A 76 14.71 -4.87 0.68
N ALA A 77 13.74 -5.10 1.57
CA ALA A 77 13.70 -6.26 2.44
C ALA A 77 13.57 -7.56 1.64
N VAL A 78 12.74 -7.55 0.60
CA VAL A 78 12.60 -8.69 -0.34
C VAL A 78 13.92 -8.96 -1.06
N LYS A 79 14.59 -7.93 -1.57
CA LYS A 79 15.89 -8.06 -2.25
C LYS A 79 16.96 -8.64 -1.31
N ALA A 80 16.98 -8.18 -0.06
CA ALA A 80 17.91 -8.72 0.95
C ALA A 80 17.58 -10.19 1.28
N ALA A 81 16.30 -10.55 1.34
CA ALA A 81 15.88 -11.94 1.58
C ALA A 81 16.27 -12.87 0.42
N ILE A 82 16.16 -12.42 -0.84
CA ILE A 82 16.59 -13.18 -2.03
C ILE A 82 18.10 -13.41 -2.01
N ALA A 83 18.88 -12.43 -1.54
CA ALA A 83 20.33 -12.54 -1.48
C ALA A 83 20.86 -13.43 -0.33
N ASP A 84 20.00 -13.81 0.61
CA ASP A 84 20.35 -14.63 1.77
C ASP A 84 20.18 -16.13 1.44
N PRO A 85 21.29 -16.90 1.33
CA PRO A 85 21.22 -18.33 0.96
C PRO A 85 20.58 -19.22 2.02
N SER A 86 20.35 -18.71 3.22
CA SER A 86 19.65 -19.45 4.30
C SER A 86 18.13 -19.36 4.20
N LYS A 87 17.60 -18.53 3.28
CA LYS A 87 16.17 -18.26 3.11
C LYS A 87 15.62 -18.84 1.83
N VAL A 88 14.38 -19.28 1.88
CA VAL A 88 13.57 -19.60 0.72
C VAL A 88 12.52 -18.50 0.56
N VAL A 89 12.56 -17.79 -0.57
CA VAL A 89 11.61 -16.71 -0.86
C VAL A 89 10.49 -17.25 -1.73
N VAL A 90 9.25 -17.12 -1.27
CA VAL A 90 8.05 -17.54 -2.00
C VAL A 90 7.24 -16.33 -2.37
N PHE A 91 6.88 -16.20 -3.66
CA PHE A 91 6.04 -15.11 -4.16
C PHE A 91 4.60 -15.60 -4.36
N SER A 92 3.65 -14.83 -3.83
CA SER A 92 2.24 -14.93 -4.18
C SER A 92 1.84 -13.67 -4.95
N THR A 93 1.27 -13.84 -6.13
CA THR A 93 0.92 -12.71 -7.02
C THR A 93 -0.56 -12.40 -6.98
N SER A 94 -0.90 -11.11 -6.86
CA SER A 94 -2.27 -10.64 -6.97
C SER A 94 -2.72 -10.60 -8.44
N PRO A 95 -4.00 -10.90 -8.75
CA PRO A 95 -4.56 -10.71 -10.10
C PRO A 95 -4.38 -9.29 -10.64
N SER A 96 -4.49 -8.27 -9.79
CA SER A 96 -4.30 -6.86 -10.19
C SER A 96 -2.86 -6.57 -10.64
N VAL A 97 -1.86 -7.17 -10.00
CA VAL A 97 -0.46 -7.06 -10.44
C VAL A 97 -0.28 -7.65 -11.83
N ARG A 98 -0.87 -8.82 -12.09
CA ARG A 98 -0.81 -9.44 -13.43
C ARG A 98 -1.42 -8.56 -14.51
N VAL A 99 -2.54 -7.88 -14.21
CA VAL A 99 -3.23 -6.99 -15.17
C VAL A 99 -2.43 -5.70 -15.39
N GLY A 100 -1.91 -5.08 -14.33
CA GLY A 100 -1.22 -3.78 -14.42
C GLY A 100 0.24 -3.87 -14.83
N LEU A 101 0.89 -5.05 -14.73
CA LEU A 101 2.32 -5.18 -14.97
C LEU A 101 2.72 -4.84 -16.41
N GLY A 102 1.92 -5.24 -17.40
CA GLY A 102 2.19 -4.93 -18.80
C GLY A 102 2.22 -3.42 -19.06
N GLU A 103 1.27 -2.69 -18.52
CA GLU A 103 1.18 -1.23 -18.65
C GLU A 103 2.38 -0.52 -18.02
N ALA A 104 2.88 -1.01 -16.88
CA ALA A 104 4.08 -0.47 -16.24
C ALA A 104 5.34 -0.60 -17.12
N PHE A 105 5.34 -1.52 -18.09
CA PHE A 105 6.41 -1.70 -19.08
C PHE A 105 6.02 -1.20 -20.49
N GLY A 106 5.02 -0.33 -20.60
CA GLY A 106 4.63 0.32 -21.86
C GLY A 106 3.89 -0.59 -22.84
N MET A 107 3.31 -1.71 -22.37
CA MET A 107 2.45 -2.56 -23.18
C MET A 107 1.02 -2.01 -23.16
N ASP A 108 0.21 -2.45 -24.13
CA ASP A 108 -1.20 -2.07 -24.21
C ASP A 108 -1.98 -2.48 -22.93
N PRO A 109 -2.96 -1.66 -22.50
CA PRO A 109 -3.82 -2.00 -21.37
C PRO A 109 -4.45 -3.38 -21.52
N GLY A 110 -4.38 -4.18 -20.46
CA GLY A 110 -4.90 -5.54 -20.43
C GLY A 110 -4.04 -6.60 -21.14
N ALA A 111 -2.82 -6.28 -21.55
CA ALA A 111 -1.89 -7.24 -22.13
C ALA A 111 -1.66 -8.45 -21.22
N PHE A 112 -1.75 -9.67 -21.78
CA PHE A 112 -1.57 -10.91 -21.02
C PHE A 112 -0.08 -11.17 -20.75
N VAL A 113 0.34 -11.01 -19.50
CA VAL A 113 1.76 -11.06 -19.11
C VAL A 113 2.10 -12.14 -18.06
N GLU A 114 1.19 -13.10 -17.81
CA GLU A 114 1.37 -14.11 -16.74
C GLU A 114 2.71 -14.84 -16.83
N GLY A 115 3.05 -15.38 -17.99
CA GLY A 115 4.32 -16.08 -18.20
C GLY A 115 5.53 -15.17 -18.04
N ARG A 116 5.43 -13.91 -18.47
CA ARG A 116 6.50 -12.91 -18.31
C ARG A 116 6.68 -12.51 -16.86
N MET A 117 5.58 -12.36 -16.09
CA MET A 117 5.61 -12.08 -14.66
C MET A 117 6.33 -13.19 -13.90
N VAL A 118 5.99 -14.46 -14.14
CA VAL A 118 6.66 -15.61 -13.52
C VAL A 118 8.14 -15.66 -13.90
N ALA A 119 8.46 -15.42 -15.18
CA ALA A 119 9.85 -15.37 -15.64
C ALA A 119 10.64 -14.23 -14.99
N LEU A 120 10.02 -13.07 -14.79
CA LEU A 120 10.63 -11.94 -14.07
C LEU A 120 10.98 -12.32 -12.64
N LEU A 121 10.02 -12.87 -11.87
CA LEU A 121 10.24 -13.29 -10.49
C LEU A 121 11.37 -14.31 -10.39
N ARG A 122 11.42 -15.31 -11.28
CA ARG A 122 12.51 -16.31 -11.33
C ARG A 122 13.88 -15.72 -11.67
N LYS A 123 13.93 -14.58 -12.38
CA LYS A 123 15.20 -13.90 -12.71
C LYS A 123 15.71 -13.03 -11.55
N LEU A 124 14.88 -12.72 -10.60
CA LEU A 124 15.29 -11.96 -9.41
C LEU A 124 16.04 -12.84 -8.39
N GLY A 125 15.93 -14.15 -8.49
CA GLY A 125 16.54 -15.16 -7.64
C GLY A 125 15.56 -16.30 -7.38
#